data_9fcbaffd112dc13be89af2a3319a9f37
#
_entry.id   9fcbaffd112dc13be89af2a3319a9f37
#
_cell.length_a   1.000
_cell.length_b   1.000
_cell.length_c   1.000
_cell.angle_alpha   90.00
_cell.angle_beta   90.00
_cell.angle_gamma   90.00
#
_symmetry.space_group_name_H-M   'P 1'
#
loop_
_entity.id
_entity.type
_entity.pdbx_description
1 polymer ?
#
loop_
_entity_poly.entity_id
_entity_poly.type
_entity_poly.pdbx_seq_one_letter_code
_entity_poly.pdbx_strand_id
1 'polypeptide(L)'
;DEVASSLAATCLEQKIKVPDKMSIIGIDDSDLANYCEIPLASVKNPIRELAKKAAEEILDLMQEKEVPDSVELKPEIINRSSVKIIK
;
A
#
# COMPACT_ATOMS: atom_id res chain seq x y z
N ASP A 1 -4.21 4.68 -1.56
CA ASP A 1 -5.14 4.82 -0.41
C ASP A 1 -6.10 6.00 -0.55
N GLU A 2 -5.69 7.10 -1.14
CA GLU A 2 -6.59 8.25 -1.35
C GLU A 2 -7.77 7.89 -2.24
N VAL A 3 -7.51 7.23 -3.36
CA VAL A 3 -8.56 6.77 -4.28
C VAL A 3 -9.45 5.74 -3.59
N ALA A 4 -8.83 4.78 -2.89
CA ALA A 4 -9.56 3.75 -2.17
C ALA A 4 -10.46 4.33 -1.08
N SER A 5 -9.97 5.33 -0.33
CA SER A 5 -10.76 5.98 0.71
C SER A 5 -11.95 6.77 0.12
N SER A 6 -11.73 7.44 -1.01
CA SER A 6 -12.80 8.15 -1.72
C SER A 6 -13.85 7.18 -2.25
N LEU A 7 -13.41 6.04 -2.77
CA LEU A 7 -14.32 4.98 -3.23
C LEU A 7 -15.14 4.44 -2.07
N ALA A 8 -14.52 4.17 -0.93
CA ALA A 8 -15.21 3.68 0.26
C ALA A 8 -16.25 4.69 0.75
N ALA A 9 -15.91 5.98 0.77
CA ALA A 9 -16.85 7.03 1.15
C ALA A 9 -18.05 7.09 0.20
N THR A 10 -17.79 6.97 -1.11
CA THR A 10 -18.87 6.94 -2.12
C THR A 10 -19.77 5.73 -1.93
N CYS A 11 -19.18 4.57 -1.62
CA CYS A 11 -19.97 3.36 -1.33
C CYS A 11 -20.90 3.58 -0.14
N LEU A 12 -20.40 4.23 0.92
CA LEU A 12 -21.22 4.56 2.09
C LEU A 12 -22.40 5.48 1.71
N GLU A 13 -22.13 6.53 0.92
CA GLU A 13 -23.17 7.45 0.44
C GLU A 13 -24.22 6.75 -0.40
N GLN A 14 -23.81 5.82 -1.24
CA GLN A 14 -24.70 5.06 -2.13
C GLN A 14 -25.30 3.83 -1.47
N LYS A 15 -25.03 3.62 -0.17
CA LYS A 15 -25.51 2.46 0.60
C LYS A 15 -25.03 1.13 0.03
N ILE A 16 -23.84 1.11 -0.56
CA ILE A 16 -23.17 -0.11 -1.02
C ILE A 16 -22.33 -0.63 0.14
N LYS A 17 -22.62 -1.84 0.57
CA LYS A 17 -21.92 -2.44 1.72
C LYS A 17 -20.50 -2.89 1.35
N VAL A 18 -19.52 -2.44 2.12
CA VAL A 18 -18.12 -2.85 2.03
C VAL A 18 -17.81 -3.60 3.35
N PRO A 19 -17.31 -4.82 3.31
CA PRO A 19 -16.89 -5.61 2.15
C PRO A 19 -17.95 -6.50 1.52
N ASP A 20 -19.20 -6.51 2.03
CA ASP A 20 -20.20 -7.50 1.62
C ASP A 20 -20.54 -7.47 0.14
N LYS A 21 -20.75 -6.30 -0.42
CA LYS A 21 -21.06 -6.13 -1.84
C LYS A 21 -19.84 -5.79 -2.67
N MET A 22 -18.83 -5.15 -2.07
CA MET A 22 -17.61 -4.71 -2.74
C MET A 22 -16.47 -4.74 -1.74
N SER A 23 -15.40 -5.46 -2.08
CA SER A 23 -14.14 -5.39 -1.34
C SER A 23 -13.25 -4.33 -1.97
N ILE A 24 -12.52 -3.59 -1.15
CA ILE A 24 -11.64 -2.50 -1.60
C ILE A 24 -10.27 -2.71 -1.00
N ILE A 25 -9.24 -2.60 -1.84
CA ILE A 25 -7.85 -2.63 -1.40
C ILE A 25 -7.12 -1.40 -1.96
N GLY A 26 -6.35 -0.74 -1.12
CA GLY A 26 -5.52 0.39 -1.52
C GLY A 26 -4.06 0.01 -1.70
N ILE A 27 -3.25 1.01 -1.96
CA ILE A 27 -1.80 0.88 -2.11
C ILE A 27 -1.14 1.95 -1.25
N ASP A 28 -0.01 1.62 -0.67
CA ASP A 28 0.92 2.43 0.14
C ASP A 28 0.78 2.27 1.65
N ASP A 29 -0.32 1.76 2.16
CA ASP A 29 -0.58 1.59 3.58
C ASP A 29 -0.29 2.88 4.38
N SER A 30 -0.83 3.98 3.88
CA SER A 30 -0.73 5.28 4.54
C SER A 30 -1.63 5.31 5.79
N ASP A 31 -1.44 6.33 6.61
CA ASP A 31 -2.29 6.54 7.80
C ASP A 31 -3.77 6.60 7.43
N LEU A 32 -4.09 7.13 6.25
CA LEU A 32 -5.46 7.23 5.75
C LEU A 32 -6.16 5.87 5.72
N ALA A 33 -5.47 4.80 5.35
CA ALA A 33 -6.06 3.46 5.31
C ALA A 33 -6.56 3.01 6.68
N ASN A 34 -5.92 3.47 7.73
CA ASN A 34 -6.25 3.09 9.11
C ASN A 34 -7.35 3.95 9.73
N TYR A 35 -7.50 5.18 9.25
CA TYR A 35 -8.45 6.16 9.83
C TYR A 35 -9.76 6.32 9.07
N CYS A 36 -9.96 5.58 7.99
CA CYS A 36 -11.26 5.56 7.30
C CYS A 36 -12.33 4.90 8.18
N GLU A 37 -13.60 5.25 7.97
CA GLU A 37 -14.73 4.60 8.64
C GLU A 37 -14.69 3.08 8.46
N ILE A 38 -14.31 2.66 7.25
CA ILE A 38 -14.05 1.25 6.95
C ILE A 38 -12.53 1.14 6.80
N PRO A 39 -11.82 0.56 7.78
CA PRO A 39 -10.38 0.40 7.66
C PRO A 39 -10.01 -0.37 6.39
N LEU A 40 -9.12 0.21 5.58
CA LEU A 40 -8.78 -0.30 4.26
C LEU A 40 -7.63 -1.28 4.29
N ALA A 41 -7.83 -2.46 3.70
CA ALA A 41 -6.72 -3.32 3.33
C ALA A 41 -5.84 -2.56 2.34
N SER A 42 -4.54 -2.74 2.41
CA SER A 42 -3.62 -1.98 1.56
C SER A 42 -2.36 -2.79 1.27
N VAL A 43 -1.76 -2.50 0.13
CA VAL A 43 -0.45 -3.04 -0.22
C VAL A 43 0.60 -2.10 0.35
N LYS A 44 1.37 -2.59 1.30
CA LYS A 44 2.44 -1.83 1.94
C LYS A 44 3.73 -1.99 1.18
N ASN A 45 4.26 -0.91 0.65
CA ASN A 45 5.58 -0.88 0.03
C ASN A 45 6.65 -0.67 1.10
N PRO A 46 7.82 -1.35 0.99
CA PRO A 46 8.90 -1.20 1.97
C PRO A 46 9.67 0.10 1.72
N ILE A 47 9.03 1.24 1.97
CA ILE A 47 9.56 2.58 1.60
C ILE A 47 10.89 2.88 2.28
N ARG A 48 11.02 2.57 3.58
CA ARG A 48 12.28 2.82 4.30
C ARG A 48 13.43 1.99 3.76
N GLU A 49 13.18 0.73 3.45
CA GLU A 49 14.19 -0.16 2.88
C GLU A 49 14.57 0.28 1.47
N LEU A 50 13.59 0.70 0.67
CA LEU A 50 13.84 1.24 -0.66
C LEU A 50 14.71 2.49 -0.59
N ALA A 51 14.38 3.42 0.30
CA ALA A 51 15.14 4.66 0.48
C ALA A 51 16.58 4.36 0.93
N LYS A 52 16.74 3.43 1.87
CA LYS A 52 18.05 3.02 2.37
C LYS A 52 18.90 2.40 1.27
N LYS A 53 18.31 1.47 0.50
CA LYS A 53 19.01 0.84 -0.62
C LYS A 53 19.40 1.85 -1.69
N ALA A 54 18.51 2.77 -2.02
CA ALA A 54 18.79 3.81 -3.00
C ALA A 54 19.97 4.69 -2.55
N ALA A 55 19.99 5.09 -1.27
CA ALA A 55 21.07 5.89 -0.72
C ALA A 55 22.41 5.13 -0.73
N GLU A 56 22.40 3.85 -0.32
CA GLU A 56 23.60 3.01 -0.32
C GLU A 56 24.16 2.85 -1.74
N GLU A 57 23.31 2.62 -2.73
CA GLU A 57 23.75 2.46 -4.11
C GLU A 57 24.32 3.75 -4.70
N ILE A 58 23.70 4.88 -4.39
CA ILE A 58 24.21 6.18 -4.83
C ILE A 58 25.61 6.43 -4.24
N LEU A 59 25.80 6.16 -2.95
CA LEU A 59 27.09 6.30 -2.29
C LEU A 59 28.13 5.38 -2.90
N ASP A 60 27.76 4.13 -3.20
CA ASP A 60 28.66 3.17 -3.84
C ASP A 60 29.05 3.63 -5.24
N LEU A 61 28.10 4.14 -6.03
CA LEU A 61 28.39 4.70 -7.35
C LEU A 61 29.35 5.90 -7.27
N MET A 62 29.18 6.76 -6.27
CA MET A 62 30.07 7.90 -6.06
C MET A 62 31.47 7.46 -5.70
N GLN A 63 31.65 6.28 -5.13
CA GLN A 63 32.94 5.68 -4.81
C GLN A 63 33.47 4.76 -5.92
N GLU A 64 32.82 4.80 -7.08
CA GLU A 64 33.18 3.98 -8.25
C GLU A 64 33.08 2.47 -8.00
N LYS A 65 32.23 2.05 -7.07
CA LYS A 65 31.96 0.65 -6.81
C LYS A 65 30.90 0.13 -7.77
N GLU A 66 30.91 -1.19 -8.00
CA GLU A 66 29.86 -1.83 -8.77
C GLU A 66 28.59 -1.93 -7.95
N VAL A 67 27.44 -1.67 -8.59
CA VAL A 67 26.12 -1.84 -8.00
C VAL A 67 25.28 -2.70 -8.92
N PRO A 68 24.27 -3.43 -8.37
CA PRO A 68 23.37 -4.19 -9.23
C PRO A 68 22.53 -3.26 -10.10
N ASP A 69 22.15 -3.76 -11.29
CA ASP A 69 21.31 -3.00 -12.23
C ASP A 69 19.92 -2.74 -11.67
N SER A 70 19.40 -3.64 -10.85
CA SER A 70 18.11 -3.49 -10.20
C SER A 70 18.09 -4.16 -8.85
N VAL A 71 17.29 -3.62 -7.95
CA VAL A 71 16.99 -4.22 -6.64
C VAL A 71 15.50 -4.28 -6.48
N GLU A 72 14.98 -5.46 -6.16
CA GLU A 72 13.56 -5.66 -5.91
C GLU A 72 13.33 -5.93 -4.43
N LEU A 73 12.35 -5.23 -3.85
CA LEU A 73 11.88 -5.47 -2.50
C LEU A 73 10.41 -5.86 -2.59
N LYS A 74 10.02 -6.85 -1.80
CA LYS A 74 8.65 -7.38 -1.84
C LYS A 74 7.71 -6.50 -1.03
N PRO A 75 6.58 -6.08 -1.61
CA PRO A 75 5.51 -5.47 -0.83
C PRO A 75 4.80 -6.55 0.00
N GLU A 76 4.03 -6.11 1.00
CA GLU A 76 3.19 -7.02 1.75
C GLU A 76 1.75 -6.51 1.77
N ILE A 77 0.80 -7.42 1.90
CA ILE A 77 -0.61 -7.06 2.00
C ILE A 77 -0.98 -6.93 3.47
N ILE A 78 -1.48 -5.75 3.83
CA ILE A 78 -2.01 -5.50 5.17
C ILE A 78 -3.52 -5.72 5.13
N ASN A 79 -3.98 -6.75 5.81
CA ASN A 79 -5.38 -7.10 5.85
C ASN A 79 -6.13 -6.18 6.82
N ARG A 80 -7.28 -5.69 6.36
CA ARG A 80 -8.21 -4.91 7.17
C ARG A 80 -9.64 -5.26 6.77
N SER A 81 -10.61 -4.57 7.35
CA SER A 81 -12.01 -4.96 7.20
C SER A 81 -12.65 -4.66 5.85
N SER A 82 -11.97 -3.92 4.96
CA SER A 82 -12.51 -3.58 3.64
C SER A 82 -12.52 -4.73 2.62
N VAL A 83 -11.92 -5.86 2.98
CA VAL A 83 -11.85 -7.05 2.12
C VAL A 83 -12.42 -8.22 2.87
N LYS A 84 -13.22 -9.04 2.20
CA LYS A 84 -13.70 -10.29 2.77
C LYS A 84 -13.23 -11.49 1.95
N ILE A 85 -13.12 -12.63 2.62
CA ILE A 85 -12.76 -13.88 1.97
C ILE A 85 -14.00 -14.41 1.24
N ILE A 86 -13.83 -14.73 -0.05
CA ILE A 86 -14.85 -15.38 -0.85
C ILE A 86 -14.51 -16.88 -0.89
N LYS A 87 -15.48 -17.67 -0.52
CA LYS A 87 -15.33 -19.13 -0.53
C LYS A 87 -16.02 -19.72 -1.75
#